data_429419c0331bfc73b914ad4878af72d4
#
_entry.id   429419c0331bfc73b914ad4878af72d4
#
_cell.length_a   1.000
_cell.length_b   1.000
_cell.length_c   1.000
_cell.angle_alpha   90.00
_cell.angle_beta   90.00
_cell.angle_gamma   90.00
#
_symmetry.space_group_name_H-M   'P 1'
#
loop_
_entity.id
_entity.type
_entity.pdbx_description
1 polymer ?
#
loop_
_entity_poly.entity_id
_entity_poly.type
_entity_poly.pdbx_seq_one_letter_code
_entity_poly.pdbx_strand_id
1 'polypeptide(L)' 'MTDEAIRTRINHLSQEEEALYREAAAGQLAPAELERLTVIKLELDQAWDLLHQREALRNAGMDPDTARPRPIDMVEGYQQ' A
#
# COMPACT_ATOMS: atom_id res chain seq x y z
N MET A 1 -15.19 -1.63 -2.20
CA MET A 1 -13.89 -2.36 -2.24
C MET A 1 -13.86 -3.36 -1.09
N THR A 2 -13.48 -4.60 -1.38
CA THR A 2 -13.44 -5.66 -0.37
C THR A 2 -12.05 -5.78 0.24
N ASP A 3 -11.96 -6.41 1.41
CA ASP A 3 -10.67 -6.74 2.03
C ASP A 3 -9.80 -7.56 1.08
N GLU A 4 -10.42 -8.51 0.38
CA GLU A 4 -9.70 -9.36 -0.57
C GLU A 4 -9.09 -8.54 -1.72
N ALA A 5 -9.85 -7.59 -2.27
CA ALA A 5 -9.35 -6.72 -3.32
C ALA A 5 -8.18 -5.86 -2.84
N ILE A 6 -8.26 -5.37 -1.60
CA ILE A 6 -7.18 -4.58 -1.01
C ILE A 6 -5.94 -5.44 -0.81
N ARG A 7 -6.09 -6.65 -0.30
CA ARG A 7 -4.96 -7.58 -0.11
C ARG A 7 -4.31 -7.97 -1.42
N THR A 8 -5.11 -8.18 -2.47
CA THR A 8 -4.58 -8.47 -3.81
C THR A 8 -3.73 -7.31 -4.31
N ARG A 9 -4.21 -6.08 -4.13
CA ARG A 9 -3.45 -4.89 -4.50
C ARG A 9 -2.13 -4.80 -3.72
N ILE A 10 -2.18 -5.03 -2.40
CA ILE A 10 -0.99 -5.04 -1.55
C ILE A 10 0.02 -6.07 -2.05
N ASN A 11 -0.44 -7.27 -2.40
CA ASN A 11 0.44 -8.32 -2.90
C ASN A 11 1.11 -7.93 -4.22
N HIS A 12 0.36 -7.35 -5.15
CA HIS A 12 0.93 -6.89 -6.41
C HIS A 12 1.97 -5.78 -6.20
N LEU A 13 1.65 -4.80 -5.36
CA LEU A 13 2.58 -3.71 -5.06
C LEU A 13 3.83 -4.22 -4.36
N SER A 14 3.68 -5.16 -3.43
CA SER A 14 4.81 -5.75 -2.71
C SER A 14 5.72 -6.55 -3.64
N GLN A 15 5.15 -7.26 -4.61
CA GLN A 15 5.94 -8.00 -5.60
C GLN A 15 6.71 -7.05 -6.52
N GLU A 16 6.08 -5.97 -6.93
CA GLU A 16 6.74 -4.94 -7.74
C GLU A 16 7.86 -4.28 -6.95
N GLU A 17 7.60 -3.95 -5.69
CA GLU A 17 8.61 -3.37 -4.80
C GLU A 17 9.83 -4.29 -4.67
N GLU A 18 9.60 -5.58 -4.45
CA GLU A 18 10.67 -6.55 -4.32
C GLU A 18 11.51 -6.65 -5.59
N ALA A 19 10.85 -6.64 -6.76
CA ALA A 19 11.55 -6.68 -8.04
C ALA A 19 12.44 -5.45 -8.22
N LEU A 20 11.95 -4.27 -7.84
CA LEU A 20 12.71 -3.03 -7.93
C LEU A 20 13.91 -3.04 -6.97
N TYR A 21 13.74 -3.58 -5.77
CA TYR A 21 14.87 -3.73 -4.84
C TYR A 21 15.94 -4.66 -5.37
N ARG A 22 15.56 -5.73 -6.08
CA ARG A 22 16.54 -6.63 -6.71
C ARG A 22 17.31 -5.91 -7.81
N GLU A 23 16.62 -5.08 -8.61
CA GLU A 23 17.30 -4.26 -9.63
C GLU A 23 18.27 -3.27 -8.99
N ALA A 24 17.85 -2.65 -7.89
CA ALA A 24 18.70 -1.71 -7.15
C ALA A 24 19.98 -2.40 -6.62
N ALA A 25 19.82 -3.61 -6.09
CA ALA A 25 20.96 -4.39 -5.59
C ALA A 25 21.94 -4.77 -6.70
N ALA A 26 21.44 -4.93 -7.93
CA ALA A 26 22.28 -5.23 -9.09
C ALA A 26 22.85 -3.94 -9.73
N GLY A 27 22.52 -2.77 -9.20
CA GLY A 27 22.98 -1.49 -9.74
C GLY A 27 22.31 -1.09 -11.04
N GLN A 28 21.11 -1.62 -11.31
CA GLN A 28 20.42 -1.45 -12.59
C GLN A 28 19.18 -0.56 -12.50
N LEU A 29 18.96 0.10 -11.37
CA LEU A 29 17.76 0.90 -11.16
C LEU A 29 17.85 2.25 -11.87
N ALA A 30 16.95 2.46 -12.85
CA ALA A 30 16.85 3.72 -13.56
C ALA A 30 16.15 4.78 -12.69
N PRO A 31 16.35 6.10 -12.97
CA PRO A 31 15.68 7.15 -12.19
C PRO A 31 14.15 7.02 -12.16
N ALA A 32 13.51 6.65 -13.26
CA ALA A 32 12.07 6.47 -13.32
C ALA A 32 11.62 5.32 -12.41
N GLU A 33 12.42 4.27 -12.30
CA GLU A 33 12.14 3.13 -11.43
C GLU A 33 12.33 3.49 -9.96
N LEU A 34 13.27 4.36 -9.65
CA LEU A 34 13.46 4.87 -8.30
C LEU A 34 12.24 5.70 -7.87
N GLU A 35 11.71 6.54 -8.75
CA GLU A 35 10.46 7.26 -8.49
C GLU A 35 9.30 6.30 -8.28
N ARG A 36 9.19 5.26 -9.11
CA ARG A 36 8.14 4.26 -8.98
C ARG A 36 8.23 3.56 -7.61
N LEU A 37 9.44 3.25 -7.16
CA LEU A 37 9.64 2.63 -5.84
C LEU A 37 9.11 3.53 -4.72
N THR A 38 9.36 4.84 -4.80
CA THR A 38 8.85 5.80 -3.83
C THR A 38 7.31 5.82 -3.83
N VAL A 39 6.71 5.84 -5.02
CA VAL A 39 5.24 5.84 -5.17
C VAL A 39 4.64 4.55 -4.60
N ILE A 40 5.25 3.41 -4.88
CA ILE A 40 4.78 2.12 -4.36
C ILE A 40 4.72 2.12 -2.84
N LYS A 41 5.74 2.67 -2.18
CA LYS A 41 5.75 2.73 -0.71
C LYS A 41 4.58 3.53 -0.18
N LEU A 42 4.28 4.66 -0.81
CA LEU A 42 3.14 5.49 -0.41
C LEU A 42 1.80 4.80 -0.70
N GLU A 43 1.69 4.13 -1.83
CA GLU A 43 0.49 3.37 -2.17
C GLU A 43 0.27 2.19 -1.22
N LEU A 44 1.34 1.52 -0.81
CA LEU A 44 1.26 0.45 0.19
C LEU A 44 0.78 0.97 1.53
N ASP A 45 1.33 2.08 1.99
CA ASP A 45 0.90 2.70 3.25
C ASP A 45 -0.60 3.04 3.20
N GLN A 46 -1.07 3.59 2.08
CA GLN A 46 -2.47 3.93 1.89
C GLN A 46 -3.36 2.69 1.88
N ALA A 47 -2.92 1.62 1.21
CA ALA A 47 -3.69 0.38 1.12
C ALA A 47 -3.79 -0.32 2.49
N TRP A 48 -2.69 -0.37 3.25
CA TRP A 48 -2.70 -0.92 4.60
C TRP A 48 -3.59 -0.10 5.54
N ASP A 49 -3.54 1.22 5.44
CA ASP A 49 -4.39 2.10 6.23
C ASP A 49 -5.87 1.83 5.95
N LEU A 50 -6.23 1.70 4.67
CA LEU A 50 -7.62 1.41 4.29
C LEU A 50 -8.08 0.06 4.87
N LEU A 51 -7.23 -0.96 4.81
CA LEU A 51 -7.54 -2.27 5.36
C LEU A 51 -7.79 -2.19 6.87
N HIS A 52 -6.94 -1.43 7.58
CA HIS A 52 -7.09 -1.26 9.03
C HIS A 52 -8.33 -0.44 9.39
N GLN A 53 -8.68 0.57 8.58
CA GLN A 53 -9.94 1.30 8.76
C GLN A 53 -11.14 0.35 8.69
N ARG A 54 -11.15 -0.53 7.68
CA ARG A 54 -12.24 -1.50 7.50
C ARG A 54 -12.35 -2.43 8.70
N GLU A 55 -11.21 -2.91 9.19
CA GLU A 55 -11.18 -3.77 10.36
C GLU A 55 -11.71 -3.06 11.61
N ALA A 56 -11.31 -1.82 11.81
CA ALA A 56 -11.77 -1.02 12.94
C ALA A 56 -13.28 -0.78 12.90
N LEU A 57 -13.82 -0.50 11.70
CA LEU A 57 -15.26 -0.33 11.52
C LEU A 57 -16.03 -1.61 11.84
N ARG A 58 -15.56 -2.75 11.33
CA ARG A 58 -16.16 -4.05 11.64
C ARG A 58 -16.18 -4.33 13.13
N ASN A 59 -15.06 -4.09 13.80
CA ASN A 59 -14.94 -4.32 15.23
C ASN A 59 -15.85 -3.43 16.05
N ALA A 60 -16.19 -2.24 15.52
CA ALA A 60 -17.12 -1.31 16.14
C ALA A 60 -18.59 -1.58 15.78
N GLY A 61 -18.86 -2.63 15.00
CA GLY A 61 -20.21 -2.94 14.54
C GLY A 61 -20.70 -2.02 13.44
N MET A 62 -19.80 -1.32 12.76
CA MET A 62 -20.12 -0.38 11.70
C MET A 62 -19.80 -0.99 10.33
N ASP A 63 -20.31 -0.36 9.27
CA ASP A 63 -20.14 -0.85 7.90
C ASP A 63 -18.71 -0.57 7.40
N PRO A 64 -17.90 -1.61 7.14
CA PRO A 64 -16.55 -1.42 6.62
C PRO A 64 -16.53 -0.75 5.24
N ASP A 65 -17.61 -0.84 4.47
CA ASP A 65 -17.67 -0.24 3.15
C ASP A 65 -17.74 1.29 3.18
N THR A 66 -17.89 1.88 4.35
CA THR A 66 -17.82 3.34 4.51
C THR A 66 -16.38 3.85 4.60
N ALA A 67 -15.40 2.95 4.76
CA ALA A 67 -14.00 3.35 4.78
C ALA A 67 -13.59 3.95 3.43
N ARG A 68 -12.73 4.96 3.48
CA ARG A 68 -12.20 5.63 2.29
C ARG A 68 -10.69 5.75 2.39
N PRO A 69 -9.98 5.67 1.27
CA PRO A 69 -8.54 5.93 1.27
C PRO A 69 -8.28 7.33 1.83
N ARG A 70 -7.35 7.43 2.79
CA ARG A 70 -6.92 8.72 3.31
C ARG A 70 -5.82 9.28 2.42
N PRO A 71 -5.64 10.62 2.38
CA PRO A 71 -4.55 11.21 1.60
C PRO A 71 -3.21 10.60 1.98
N ILE A 72 -2.33 10.47 1.00
CA ILE A 72 -1.02 9.84 1.17
C ILE A 72 -0.20 10.52 2.24
N ASP A 73 -0.26 11.85 2.34
CA ASP A 73 0.47 12.61 3.36
C ASP A 73 0.03 12.29 4.80
N MET A 74 -1.19 11.77 4.97
CA MET A 74 -1.69 11.36 6.29
C MET A 74 -1.25 9.94 6.68
N VAL A 75 -0.87 9.11 5.71
CA VAL A 75 -0.50 7.72 5.96
C VAL A 75 0.98 7.46 5.69
N GLU A 76 1.72 8.48 5.25
CA GLU A 76 3.15 8.35 4.98
C GLU A 76 3.88 7.92 6.24
N GLY A 77 4.70 6.88 6.10
CA GLY A 77 5.41 6.32 7.24
C GLY A 77 4.62 5.27 8.03
N TYR A 78 3.41 4.93 7.56
CA TYR A 78 2.60 3.90 8.19
C TYR A 78 3.34 2.56 8.14
N GLN A 79 3.41 1.85 9.28
CA GLN A 79 4.12 0.56 9.37
C GLN A 79 3.18 -0.60 9.13
N GLN A 80 3.60 -1.52 8.29
CA GLN A 80 2.84 -2.71 7.93
C GLN A 80 2.97 -3.81 8.97
#